data_d1c8097b888c525612b44d9a6a8589eb
#
_entry.id   d1c8097b888c525612b44d9a6a8589eb
#
_cell.length_a   1.000
_cell.length_b   1.000
_cell.length_c   1.000
_cell.angle_alpha   90.00
_cell.angle_beta   90.00
_cell.angle_gamma   90.00
#
_symmetry.space_group_name_H-M   'P 1'
#
loop_
_entity.id
_entity.type
_entity.pdbx_description
1 polymer ?
#
loop_
_entity_poly.entity_id
_entity_poly.type
_entity_poly.pdbx_seq_one_letter_code
_entity_poly.pdbx_strand_id
1 'polypeptide(L)'
;MKAVTYQDDAWEAWRPGVKTRMLVSAVNGSAQLCVFEQQVMPGVGAPTHRHQVEEVLTVREGEAEMWIEDERVTVRSGQSLIVPPGRMHGFRNSGEGILHIHAVLASPVFESLPEGTSEPVRRWQVR
;
A
#
# COMPACT_ATOMS: atom_id res chain seq x y z
N MET A 1 24.71 3.77 -12.36
CA MET A 1 23.89 3.98 -11.13
C MET A 1 23.32 5.38 -11.16
N LYS A 2 22.02 5.51 -10.91
CA LYS A 2 21.44 6.84 -10.79
C LYS A 2 20.31 6.83 -9.76
N ALA A 3 20.09 7.99 -9.13
CA ALA A 3 19.01 8.15 -8.17
C ALA A 3 17.66 8.23 -8.88
N VAL A 4 16.64 7.72 -8.19
CA VAL A 4 15.25 7.84 -8.62
C VAL A 4 14.69 9.11 -7.97
N THR A 5 14.10 9.98 -8.78
CA THR A 5 13.49 11.22 -8.29
C THR A 5 11.97 11.04 -8.25
N TYR A 6 11.37 11.33 -7.09
CA TYR A 6 9.92 11.26 -6.93
C TYR A 6 9.26 12.50 -7.52
N GLN A 7 8.16 12.29 -8.24
CA GLN A 7 7.43 13.37 -8.90
C GLN A 7 6.29 13.86 -8.01
N ASP A 8 6.23 15.17 -7.78
CA ASP A 8 5.17 15.75 -6.93
C ASP A 8 3.77 15.63 -7.56
N ASP A 9 3.69 15.50 -8.88
CA ASP A 9 2.45 15.37 -9.62
C ASP A 9 2.08 13.93 -9.98
N ALA A 10 2.81 12.93 -9.45
CA ALA A 10 2.61 11.53 -9.77
C ALA A 10 1.59 10.83 -8.85
N TRP A 11 0.77 11.58 -8.15
CA TRP A 11 -0.27 11.02 -7.29
C TRP A 11 -1.44 10.50 -8.12
N GLU A 12 -1.82 9.26 -7.86
CA GLU A 12 -2.93 8.56 -8.50
C GLU A 12 -4.10 8.46 -7.54
N ALA A 13 -5.28 8.83 -7.99
CA ALA A 13 -6.50 8.64 -7.20
C ALA A 13 -6.98 7.18 -7.36
N TRP A 14 -6.67 6.33 -6.39
CA TRP A 14 -7.04 4.91 -6.48
C TRP A 14 -8.52 4.68 -6.15
N ARG A 15 -9.04 5.45 -5.21
CA ARG A 15 -10.46 5.47 -4.81
C ARG A 15 -10.74 6.77 -4.07
N PRO A 16 -12.00 7.11 -3.80
CA PRO A 16 -12.30 8.32 -3.04
C PRO A 16 -11.55 8.35 -1.71
N GLY A 17 -10.84 9.44 -1.45
CA GLY A 17 -10.07 9.65 -0.22
C GLY A 17 -8.72 8.94 -0.15
N VAL A 18 -8.31 8.23 -1.18
CA VAL A 18 -7.02 7.53 -1.21
C VAL A 18 -6.22 7.95 -2.44
N LYS A 19 -5.07 8.57 -2.19
CA LYS A 19 -4.10 8.91 -3.23
C LYS A 19 -2.84 8.09 -3.03
N THR A 20 -2.31 7.55 -4.12
CA THR A 20 -1.10 6.73 -4.10
C THR A 20 -0.06 7.30 -5.04
N ARG A 21 1.19 7.33 -4.58
CA ARG A 21 2.33 7.71 -5.41
C ARG A 21 3.33 6.55 -5.45
N MET A 22 3.65 6.09 -6.67
CA MET A 22 4.71 5.10 -6.85
C MET A 22 6.06 5.77 -6.63
N LEU A 23 6.89 5.15 -5.82
CA LEU A 23 8.26 5.59 -5.58
C LEU A 23 9.26 4.74 -6.36
N VAL A 24 9.13 3.42 -6.28
CA VAL A 24 10.02 2.46 -6.93
C VAL A 24 9.18 1.29 -7.45
N SER A 25 9.41 0.88 -8.67
CA SER A 25 8.79 -0.31 -9.26
C SER A 25 9.56 -0.75 -10.51
N ALA A 26 9.05 -1.75 -11.21
CA ALA A 26 9.60 -2.16 -12.51
C ALA A 26 9.68 -0.98 -13.49
N VAL A 27 8.76 -0.03 -13.39
CA VAL A 27 8.71 1.13 -14.29
C VAL A 27 9.98 1.96 -14.24
N ASN A 28 10.60 2.10 -13.07
CA ASN A 28 11.82 2.89 -12.92
C ASN A 28 13.05 2.04 -12.55
N GLY A 29 12.98 0.72 -12.80
CA GLY A 29 14.16 -0.13 -12.82
C GLY A 29 14.32 -1.13 -11.69
N SER A 30 13.34 -1.26 -10.80
CA SER A 30 13.42 -2.25 -9.73
C SER A 30 13.22 -3.67 -10.29
N ALA A 31 14.01 -4.62 -9.79
CA ALA A 31 13.93 -6.01 -10.19
C ALA A 31 13.05 -6.86 -9.27
N GLN A 32 12.91 -6.48 -7.99
CA GLN A 32 12.29 -7.34 -6.98
C GLN A 32 11.28 -6.63 -6.07
N LEU A 33 11.24 -5.31 -6.08
CA LEU A 33 10.43 -4.56 -5.11
C LEU A 33 9.60 -3.49 -5.80
N CYS A 34 8.42 -3.22 -5.23
CA CYS A 34 7.81 -1.92 -5.44
C CYS A 34 7.61 -1.22 -4.10
N VAL A 35 7.77 0.09 -4.14
CA VAL A 35 7.66 0.96 -2.98
C VAL A 35 6.70 2.09 -3.36
N PHE A 36 5.73 2.34 -2.51
CA PHE A 36 4.76 3.40 -2.76
C PHE A 36 4.33 4.04 -1.45
N GLU A 37 3.72 5.18 -1.56
CA GLU A 37 3.14 5.87 -0.40
C GLU A 37 1.70 6.24 -0.68
N GLN A 38 0.92 6.37 0.37
CA GLN A 38 -0.48 6.74 0.29
C GLN A 38 -0.80 7.85 1.26
N GLN A 39 -1.68 8.75 0.83
CA GLN A 39 -2.35 9.72 1.67
C GLN A 39 -3.82 9.32 1.73
N VAL A 40 -4.32 9.11 2.93
CA VAL A 40 -5.63 8.50 3.17
C VAL A 40 -6.44 9.41 4.09
N MET A 41 -7.63 9.79 3.65
CA MET A 41 -8.54 10.61 4.43
C MET A 41 -9.13 9.82 5.59
N PRO A 42 -9.59 10.50 6.67
CA PRO A 42 -10.24 9.80 7.78
C PRO A 42 -11.41 8.93 7.33
N GLY A 43 -11.53 7.75 7.93
CA GLY A 43 -12.64 6.83 7.70
C GLY A 43 -12.53 5.94 6.48
N VAL A 44 -11.57 6.18 5.60
CA VAL A 44 -11.38 5.35 4.40
C VAL A 44 -10.06 4.60 4.48
N GLY A 45 -9.80 3.71 3.53
CA GLY A 45 -8.58 2.92 3.52
C GLY A 45 -8.54 1.93 2.38
N ALA A 46 -7.91 0.79 2.63
CA ALA A 46 -7.83 -0.31 1.69
C ALA A 46 -8.77 -1.43 2.14
N PRO A 47 -9.81 -1.74 1.35
CA PRO A 47 -10.66 -2.89 1.64
C PRO A 47 -9.85 -4.18 1.64
N THR A 48 -10.43 -5.23 2.24
CA THR A 48 -9.77 -6.52 2.36
C THR A 48 -9.36 -7.07 0.99
N HIS A 49 -8.09 -7.44 0.91
CA HIS A 49 -7.46 -7.98 -0.30
C HIS A 49 -6.26 -8.82 0.11
N ARG A 50 -5.60 -9.42 -0.86
CA ARG A 50 -4.34 -10.13 -0.61
C ARG A 50 -3.35 -9.89 -1.73
N HIS A 51 -2.07 -10.03 -1.39
CA HIS A 51 -0.97 -10.10 -2.33
C HIS A 51 -0.38 -11.50 -2.26
N GLN A 52 0.24 -11.96 -3.34
CA GLN A 52 0.94 -13.25 -3.36
C GLN A 52 2.31 -13.17 -2.70
N VAL A 53 2.76 -11.98 -2.34
CA VAL A 53 4.08 -11.70 -1.78
C VAL A 53 3.94 -10.93 -0.47
N GLU A 54 5.02 -10.88 0.30
CA GLU A 54 5.08 -10.11 1.55
C GLU A 54 4.93 -8.62 1.29
N GLU A 55 4.25 -7.95 2.21
CA GLU A 55 4.13 -6.50 2.23
C GLU A 55 4.46 -5.95 3.61
N VAL A 56 5.14 -4.81 3.65
CA VAL A 56 5.34 -4.05 4.89
C VAL A 56 4.65 -2.70 4.75
N LEU A 57 3.74 -2.42 5.68
CA LEU A 57 3.01 -1.16 5.77
C LEU A 57 3.53 -0.38 6.95
N THR A 58 4.09 0.80 6.71
CA THR A 58 4.62 1.69 7.74
C THR A 58 3.77 2.94 7.84
N VAL A 59 3.29 3.25 9.05
CA VAL A 59 2.57 4.50 9.29
C VAL A 59 3.60 5.59 9.55
N ARG A 60 3.62 6.60 8.70
CA ARG A 60 4.49 7.78 8.82
C ARG A 60 3.81 8.89 9.60
N GLU A 61 2.51 9.04 9.44
CA GLU A 61 1.73 10.07 10.09
C GLU A 61 0.31 9.55 10.29
N GLY A 62 -0.29 9.87 11.43
CA GLY A 62 -1.64 9.45 11.76
C GLY A 62 -1.70 8.08 12.41
N GLU A 63 -2.86 7.45 12.32
CA GLU A 63 -3.06 6.09 12.83
C GLU A 63 -4.06 5.34 11.97
N ALA A 64 -3.89 4.03 11.91
CA ALA A 64 -4.75 3.15 11.15
C ALA A 64 -5.14 1.92 11.96
N GLU A 65 -6.40 1.51 11.81
CA GLU A 65 -6.80 0.17 12.18
C GLU A 65 -6.43 -0.73 11.01
N MET A 66 -5.61 -1.74 11.27
CA MET A 66 -5.19 -2.71 10.27
C MET A 66 -5.63 -4.10 10.69
N TRP A 67 -5.92 -4.96 9.73
CA TRP A 67 -6.29 -6.35 10.02
C TRP A 67 -5.60 -7.31 9.07
N ILE A 68 -5.32 -8.50 9.60
CA ILE A 68 -4.87 -9.67 8.86
C ILE A 68 -5.82 -10.80 9.28
N GLU A 69 -6.60 -11.31 8.34
CA GLU A 69 -7.68 -12.26 8.59
C GLU A 69 -8.64 -11.68 9.65
N ASP A 70 -8.81 -12.35 10.79
CA ASP A 70 -9.69 -11.91 11.87
C ASP A 70 -8.97 -11.16 13.01
N GLU A 71 -7.66 -10.93 12.88
CA GLU A 71 -6.90 -10.16 13.86
C GLU A 71 -6.86 -8.69 13.48
N ARG A 72 -6.95 -7.81 14.47
CA ARG A 72 -6.93 -6.35 14.27
C ARG A 72 -5.93 -5.70 15.19
N VAL A 73 -5.30 -4.63 14.72
CA VAL A 73 -4.34 -3.85 15.49
C VAL A 73 -4.40 -2.40 15.05
N THR A 74 -4.16 -1.48 15.98
CA THR A 74 -3.94 -0.07 15.65
C THR A 74 -2.45 0.13 15.43
N VAL A 75 -2.11 0.65 14.26
CA VAL A 75 -0.72 0.97 13.88
C VAL A 75 -0.60 2.49 13.86
N ARG A 76 0.36 3.02 14.62
CA ARG A 76 0.58 4.45 14.78
C ARG A 76 1.88 4.89 14.12
N SER A 77 2.07 6.19 14.03
CA SER A 77 3.29 6.77 13.47
C SER A 77 4.55 6.13 14.07
N GLY A 78 5.47 5.72 13.20
CA GLY A 78 6.69 5.03 13.60
C GLY A 78 6.56 3.52 13.78
N GLN A 79 5.40 2.95 13.44
CA GLN A 79 5.16 1.51 13.55
C GLN A 79 4.90 0.91 12.17
N SER A 80 5.19 -0.37 12.04
CA SER A 80 4.96 -1.13 10.80
C SER A 80 4.17 -2.39 11.07
N LEU A 81 3.37 -2.80 10.08
CA LEU A 81 2.72 -4.11 10.04
C LEU A 81 3.38 -4.93 8.94
N ILE A 82 3.76 -6.16 9.27
CA ILE A 82 4.27 -7.12 8.29
C ILE A 82 3.12 -8.02 7.89
N VAL A 83 2.78 -8.00 6.60
CA VAL A 83 1.71 -8.83 6.05
C VAL A 83 2.34 -10.00 5.30
N PRO A 84 2.15 -11.24 5.80
CA PRO A 84 2.69 -12.42 5.12
C PRO A 84 2.04 -12.63 3.75
N PRO A 85 2.74 -13.32 2.83
CA PRO A 85 2.17 -13.64 1.52
C PRO A 85 0.83 -14.38 1.64
N GLY A 86 -0.12 -13.99 0.80
CA GLY A 86 -1.40 -14.69 0.65
C GLY A 86 -2.44 -14.40 1.74
N ARG A 87 -2.10 -13.61 2.76
CA ARG A 87 -3.04 -13.34 3.86
C ARG A 87 -3.98 -12.19 3.49
N MET A 88 -5.26 -12.39 3.75
CA MET A 88 -6.29 -11.38 3.54
C MET A 88 -6.12 -10.26 4.55
N HIS A 89 -5.99 -9.03 4.11
CA HIS A 89 -5.71 -7.89 4.98
C HIS A 89 -6.31 -6.60 4.40
N GLY A 90 -6.30 -5.58 5.22
CA GLY A 90 -6.74 -4.24 4.84
C GLY A 90 -6.48 -3.26 5.96
N PHE A 91 -6.86 -2.01 5.75
CA PHE A 91 -6.74 -0.99 6.78
C PHE A 91 -7.76 0.12 6.56
N ARG A 92 -7.98 0.88 7.62
CA ARG A 92 -8.84 2.07 7.63
C ARG A 92 -8.14 3.16 8.45
N ASN A 93 -8.16 4.39 7.96
CA ASN A 93 -7.74 5.53 8.76
C ASN A 93 -8.71 5.69 9.95
N SER A 94 -8.21 5.42 11.15
CA SER A 94 -8.99 5.48 12.38
C SER A 94 -8.74 6.78 13.17
N GLY A 95 -7.89 7.66 12.64
CA GLY A 95 -7.60 8.96 13.24
C GLY A 95 -8.47 10.06 12.68
N GLU A 96 -8.18 11.30 13.10
CA GLU A 96 -8.94 12.49 12.71
C GLU A 96 -8.24 13.28 11.59
N GLY A 97 -6.97 13.03 11.33
CA GLY A 97 -6.19 13.67 10.30
C GLY A 97 -5.83 12.73 9.15
N ILE A 98 -5.03 13.22 8.23
CA ILE A 98 -4.54 12.43 7.10
C ILE A 98 -3.64 11.30 7.61
N LEU A 99 -3.86 10.10 7.11
CA LEU A 99 -2.98 8.97 7.33
C LEU A 99 -1.97 8.90 6.19
N HIS A 100 -0.69 8.89 6.53
CA HIS A 100 0.36 8.72 5.54
C HIS A 100 1.02 7.35 5.74
N ILE A 101 0.91 6.50 4.72
CA ILE A 101 1.46 5.14 4.72
C ILE A 101 2.57 5.05 3.68
N HIS A 102 3.64 4.35 4.08
CA HIS A 102 4.72 3.93 3.21
C HIS A 102 4.65 2.40 3.10
N ALA A 103 4.60 1.89 1.89
CA ALA A 103 4.43 0.46 1.63
C ALA A 103 5.58 -0.09 0.80
N VAL A 104 6.01 -1.29 1.16
CA VAL A 104 7.00 -2.07 0.41
C VAL A 104 6.38 -3.41 0.10
N LEU A 105 6.38 -3.79 -1.18
CA LEU A 105 5.86 -5.06 -1.66
C LEU A 105 6.99 -5.83 -2.33
N ALA A 106 7.11 -7.11 -2.01
CA ALA A 106 8.19 -7.97 -2.52
C ALA A 106 7.90 -8.45 -3.96
N SER A 107 7.57 -7.52 -4.82
CA SER A 107 7.33 -7.70 -6.26
C SER A 107 7.63 -6.37 -6.95
N PRO A 108 8.21 -6.35 -8.15
CA PRO A 108 8.45 -5.10 -8.86
C PRO A 108 7.17 -4.52 -9.50
N VAL A 109 6.10 -5.31 -9.53
CA VAL A 109 4.79 -4.92 -10.06
C VAL A 109 3.78 -5.03 -8.95
N PHE A 110 2.96 -4.01 -8.76
CA PHE A 110 1.84 -4.09 -7.83
C PHE A 110 0.80 -5.08 -8.38
N GLU A 111 0.43 -6.05 -7.57
CA GLU A 111 -0.66 -6.97 -7.87
C GLU A 111 -1.47 -7.19 -6.60
N SER A 112 -2.78 -7.09 -6.70
CA SER A 112 -3.69 -7.25 -5.58
C SER A 112 -4.91 -8.03 -6.04
N LEU A 113 -5.39 -8.96 -5.20
CA LEU A 113 -6.63 -9.69 -5.42
C LEU A 113 -7.65 -9.24 -4.37
N PRO A 114 -8.63 -8.40 -4.76
CA PRO A 114 -9.68 -7.98 -3.84
C PRO A 114 -10.52 -9.16 -3.34
N GLU A 115 -11.01 -9.07 -2.11
CA GLU A 115 -11.89 -10.07 -1.53
C GLU A 115 -13.13 -10.27 -2.42
N GLY A 116 -13.50 -11.53 -2.64
CA GLY A 116 -14.69 -11.87 -3.42
C GLY A 116 -14.49 -11.83 -4.93
N THR A 117 -13.26 -11.59 -5.41
CA THR A 117 -12.97 -11.59 -6.85
C THR A 117 -11.91 -12.63 -7.19
N SER A 118 -11.88 -13.01 -8.48
CA SER A 118 -10.81 -13.82 -9.06
C SER A 118 -9.97 -13.02 -10.04
N GLU A 119 -10.27 -11.71 -10.18
CA GLU A 119 -9.60 -10.83 -11.14
C GLU A 119 -8.58 -9.95 -10.41
N PRO A 120 -7.26 -10.19 -10.58
CA PRO A 120 -6.26 -9.36 -9.96
C PRO A 120 -6.22 -7.95 -10.55
N VAL A 121 -5.88 -6.99 -9.70
CA VAL A 121 -5.58 -5.62 -10.10
C VAL A 121 -4.06 -5.51 -10.19
N ARG A 122 -3.55 -5.06 -11.33
CA ARG A 122 -2.11 -4.88 -11.55
C ARG A 122 -1.81 -3.44 -11.91
N ARG A 123 -0.70 -2.93 -11.38
CA ARG A 123 -0.24 -1.56 -11.62
C ARG A 123 1.27 -1.56 -11.84
N TRP A 124 1.74 -0.54 -12.57
CA TRP A 124 3.16 -0.28 -12.77
C TRP A 124 3.88 -1.41 -13.50
N GLN A 125 3.18 -1.98 -14.47
CA GLN A 125 3.74 -2.98 -15.35
C GLN A 125 4.59 -2.33 -16.43
N VAL A 126 5.68 -3.00 -16.81
CA VAL A 126 6.50 -2.63 -17.96
C VAL A 126 6.00 -3.43 -19.15
N ARG A 127 5.90 -2.75 -20.28
CA ARG A 127 5.48 -3.38 -21.54
C ARG A 127 6.66 -3.71 -22.42
#